data_84cf119c886c5835db65b74fd16b606d
#
_entry.id   84cf119c886c5835db65b74fd16b606d
#
_cell.length_a   1.000
_cell.length_b   1.000
_cell.length_c   1.000
_cell.angle_alpha   90.00
_cell.angle_beta   90.00
_cell.angle_gamma   90.00
#
_symmetry.space_group_name_H-M   'P 1'
#
loop_
_entity.id
_entity.type
_entity.pdbx_description
1 polymer ?
#
loop_
_entity_poly.entity_id
_entity_poly.type
_entity_poly.pdbx_seq_one_letter_code
_entity_poly.pdbx_strand_id
1 'polypeptide(L)'
;NQFASAFLLPKEAFLKDLQYPTVLNEYLRLKEKWHVSIAMMIRRAYMLEVLSPSQYQYLFRQLGSRGWRTFEPGDMVEVPTASLFSVSVKILDDNGIIEKGNLLKYLNENCFTAQQKTFEDLMGLEQHTLDPAMSGSFSRVEFKPN
;
A
#
# COMPACT_ATOMS: atom_id res chain seq x y z
N ASN A 1 -10.87 10.35 6.81
CA ASN A 1 -9.48 10.83 6.57
C ASN A 1 -8.69 11.16 7.85
N GLN A 2 -9.32 11.44 9.00
CA GLN A 2 -8.60 11.68 10.27
C GLN A 2 -7.96 10.39 10.79
N PHE A 3 -8.68 9.28 10.72
CA PHE A 3 -8.18 7.95 11.12
C PHE A 3 -6.92 7.55 10.33
N ALA A 4 -6.97 7.65 9.00
CA ALA A 4 -5.84 7.30 8.15
C ALA A 4 -4.60 8.15 8.47
N SER A 5 -4.76 9.47 8.69
CA SER A 5 -3.64 10.33 9.06
C SER A 5 -3.09 10.03 10.46
N ALA A 6 -3.93 9.61 11.41
CA ALA A 6 -3.49 9.21 12.73
C ALA A 6 -2.75 7.87 12.73
N PHE A 7 -3.19 6.95 11.88
CA PHE A 7 -2.57 5.63 11.71
C PHE A 7 -1.20 5.74 11.01
N LEU A 8 -1.14 6.47 9.88
CA LEU A 8 0.08 6.61 9.10
C LEU A 8 1.11 7.55 9.75
N LEU A 9 0.66 8.54 10.54
CA LEU A 9 1.48 9.54 11.22
C LEU A 9 1.10 9.59 12.72
N PRO A 10 1.52 8.60 13.53
CA PRO A 10 1.29 8.61 14.97
C PRO A 10 1.88 9.87 15.60
N LYS A 11 1.13 10.52 16.50
CA LYS A 11 1.45 11.84 17.06
C LYS A 11 2.89 11.95 17.56
N GLU A 12 3.28 11.07 18.47
CA GLU A 12 4.57 11.13 19.15
C GLU A 12 5.74 10.92 18.19
N ALA A 13 5.64 9.90 17.30
CA ALA A 13 6.68 9.60 16.34
C ALA A 13 6.82 10.71 15.28
N PHE A 14 5.69 11.21 14.77
CA PHE A 14 5.70 12.27 13.77
C PHE A 14 6.25 13.59 14.32
N LEU A 15 5.84 13.99 15.54
CA LEU A 15 6.34 15.23 16.17
C LEU A 15 7.82 15.15 16.54
N LYS A 16 8.33 13.98 16.87
CA LYS A 16 9.77 13.78 17.11
C LYS A 16 10.62 14.04 15.86
N ASP A 17 10.09 13.71 14.70
CA ASP A 17 10.81 13.89 13.43
C ASP A 17 10.62 15.29 12.82
N LEU A 18 9.53 15.98 13.16
CA LEU A 18 9.17 17.29 12.60
C LEU A 18 9.88 18.43 13.33
N GLN A 19 11.06 18.81 12.85
CA GLN A 19 11.89 19.84 13.49
C GLN A 19 11.49 21.26 13.10
N TYR A 20 11.14 21.47 11.83
CA TYR A 20 10.83 22.79 11.28
C TYR A 20 9.44 22.84 10.62
N PRO A 21 8.34 22.84 11.42
CA PRO A 21 6.98 22.67 10.90
C PRO A 21 6.51 23.76 9.93
N THR A 22 7.13 24.91 9.92
CA THR A 22 6.79 26.05 9.03
C THR A 22 7.56 26.05 7.72
N VAL A 23 8.48 25.12 7.51
CA VAL A 23 9.36 25.04 6.34
C VAL A 23 8.91 23.91 5.40
N LEU A 24 8.51 24.24 4.17
CA LEU A 24 8.01 23.25 3.20
C LEU A 24 9.03 22.15 2.87
N ASN A 25 10.31 22.49 2.79
CA ASN A 25 11.37 21.52 2.49
C ASN A 25 11.56 20.47 3.60
N GLU A 26 11.14 20.77 4.84
CA GLU A 26 11.12 19.79 5.92
C GLU A 26 10.17 18.64 5.62
N TYR A 27 8.99 18.96 5.08
CA TYR A 27 8.02 17.93 4.68
C TYR A 27 8.50 17.09 3.48
N LEU A 28 9.30 17.69 2.60
CA LEU A 28 9.94 16.94 1.52
C LEU A 28 10.93 15.92 2.07
N ARG A 29 11.76 16.31 3.03
CA ARG A 29 12.68 15.39 3.75
C ARG A 29 11.93 14.27 4.50
N LEU A 30 10.83 14.63 5.17
CA LEU A 30 10.02 13.66 5.90
C LEU A 30 9.29 12.69 4.97
N LYS A 31 8.96 13.08 3.74
CA LYS A 31 8.33 12.22 2.75
C LYS A 31 9.17 10.99 2.41
N GLU A 32 10.48 11.13 2.36
CA GLU A 32 11.41 10.00 2.12
C GLU A 32 11.33 8.94 3.23
N LYS A 33 11.09 9.39 4.48
CA LYS A 33 10.99 8.49 5.64
C LYS A 33 9.59 7.89 5.82
N TRP A 34 8.57 8.73 5.70
CA TRP A 34 7.20 8.37 6.07
C TRP A 34 6.37 7.84 4.89
N HIS A 35 6.84 8.02 3.66
CA HIS A 35 6.14 7.64 2.41
C HIS A 35 4.69 8.16 2.35
N VAL A 36 4.46 9.33 2.92
CA VAL A 36 3.16 10.00 2.98
C VAL A 36 3.24 11.33 2.25
N SER A 37 2.15 11.75 1.61
CA SER A 37 2.13 13.01 0.87
C SER A 37 2.42 14.22 1.76
N ILE A 38 3.13 15.20 1.21
CA ILE A 38 3.46 16.46 1.88
C ILE A 38 2.18 17.16 2.37
N ALA A 39 1.14 17.18 1.53
CA ALA A 39 -0.16 17.77 1.90
C ALA A 39 -0.79 17.09 3.13
N MET A 40 -0.69 15.75 3.24
CA MET A 40 -1.19 15.01 4.41
C MET A 40 -0.37 15.34 5.66
N MET A 41 0.95 15.42 5.57
CA MET A 41 1.81 15.77 6.71
C MET A 41 1.55 17.18 7.22
N ILE A 42 1.40 18.17 6.33
CA ILE A 42 1.04 19.55 6.70
C ILE A 42 -0.33 19.58 7.40
N ARG A 43 -1.32 18.86 6.85
CA ARG A 43 -2.65 18.74 7.47
C ARG A 43 -2.56 18.09 8.85
N ARG A 44 -1.74 17.04 9.00
CA ARG A 44 -1.53 16.38 10.29
C ARG A 44 -0.89 17.32 11.32
N ALA A 45 0.16 18.07 10.93
CA ALA A 45 0.79 19.07 11.79
C ALA A 45 -0.18 20.16 12.26
N TYR A 46 -1.08 20.60 11.37
CA TYR A 46 -2.14 21.54 11.71
C TYR A 46 -3.14 20.94 12.70
N MET A 47 -3.59 19.69 12.48
CA MET A 47 -4.51 19.00 13.40
C MET A 47 -3.89 18.72 14.78
N LEU A 48 -2.58 18.61 14.86
CA LEU A 48 -1.83 18.45 16.10
C LEU A 48 -1.47 19.81 16.75
N GLU A 49 -2.05 20.92 16.22
CA GLU A 49 -1.87 22.28 16.72
C GLU A 49 -0.43 22.80 16.69
N VAL A 50 0.42 22.17 15.88
CA VAL A 50 1.82 22.60 15.67
C VAL A 50 1.90 23.77 14.70
N LEU A 51 0.93 23.91 13.81
CA LEU A 51 0.80 24.99 12.85
C LEU A 51 -0.40 25.88 13.20
N SER A 52 -0.18 27.20 13.14
CA SER A 52 -1.29 28.16 13.17
C SER A 52 -2.09 28.12 11.85
N PRO A 53 -3.34 28.63 11.82
CA PRO A 53 -4.13 28.71 10.59
C PRO A 53 -3.40 29.48 9.46
N SER A 54 -2.69 30.55 9.77
CA SER A 54 -1.93 31.34 8.81
C SER A 54 -0.74 30.58 8.23
N GLN A 55 0.01 29.84 9.07
CA GLN A 55 1.13 28.99 8.65
C GLN A 55 0.66 27.84 7.76
N TYR A 56 -0.46 27.19 8.13
CA TYR A 56 -1.10 26.16 7.32
C TYR A 56 -1.47 26.68 5.92
N GLN A 57 -2.17 27.82 5.85
CA GLN A 57 -2.52 28.45 4.57
C GLN A 57 -1.30 28.85 3.75
N TYR A 58 -0.26 29.34 4.40
CA TYR A 58 0.99 29.73 3.74
C TYR A 58 1.68 28.51 3.09
N LEU A 59 1.80 27.39 3.81
CA LEU A 59 2.38 26.16 3.29
C LEU A 59 1.55 25.60 2.11
N PHE A 60 0.22 25.64 2.20
CA PHE A 60 -0.63 25.21 1.09
C PHE A 60 -0.54 26.12 -0.15
N ARG A 61 -0.31 27.41 0.03
CA ARG A 61 -0.01 28.32 -1.09
C ARG A 61 1.34 27.98 -1.74
N GLN A 62 2.37 27.70 -0.93
CA GLN A 62 3.65 27.26 -1.46
C GLN A 62 3.54 25.93 -2.24
N LEU A 63 2.77 24.96 -1.74
CA LEU A 63 2.47 23.71 -2.46
C LEU A 63 1.84 24.02 -3.83
N GLY A 64 0.86 24.91 -3.86
CA GLY A 64 0.18 25.31 -5.09
C GLY A 64 1.11 26.01 -6.08
N SER A 65 1.93 26.97 -5.62
CA SER A 65 2.86 27.71 -6.47
C SER A 65 3.98 26.84 -7.07
N ARG A 66 4.33 25.75 -6.41
CA ARG A 66 5.33 24.77 -6.90
C ARG A 66 4.70 23.64 -7.75
N GLY A 67 3.38 23.63 -7.94
CA GLY A 67 2.67 22.55 -8.64
C GLY A 67 2.59 21.23 -7.86
N TRP A 68 3.02 21.20 -6.60
CA TRP A 68 3.09 19.98 -5.77
C TRP A 68 1.74 19.49 -5.25
N ARG A 69 0.65 20.18 -5.60
CA ARG A 69 -0.71 19.68 -5.34
C ARG A 69 -1.10 18.52 -6.26
N THR A 70 -0.56 18.52 -7.47
CA THR A 70 -0.87 17.52 -8.50
C THR A 70 0.24 16.48 -8.61
N PHE A 71 1.49 16.96 -8.47
CA PHE A 71 2.66 16.09 -8.58
C PHE A 71 3.70 16.51 -7.53
N GLU A 72 3.87 15.70 -6.52
CA GLU A 72 4.87 15.95 -5.47
C GLU A 72 6.23 15.35 -5.88
N PRO A 73 7.35 16.03 -5.53
CA PRO A 73 8.66 15.40 -5.68
C PRO A 73 8.72 14.07 -4.92
N GLY A 74 9.32 13.05 -5.54
CA GLY A 74 9.42 11.72 -4.96
C GLY A 74 8.20 10.81 -5.15
N ASP A 75 7.15 11.25 -5.89
CA ASP A 75 6.01 10.39 -6.23
C ASP A 75 6.37 9.29 -7.25
N MET A 76 7.55 9.35 -7.86
CA MET A 76 8.06 8.35 -8.81
C MET A 76 8.65 7.10 -8.13
N VAL A 77 8.47 6.93 -6.82
CA VAL A 77 8.84 5.68 -6.17
C VAL A 77 7.84 4.63 -6.64
N GLU A 78 8.31 3.69 -7.44
CA GLU A 78 7.57 2.48 -7.76
C GLU A 78 7.06 1.89 -6.45
N VAL A 79 5.75 1.86 -6.27
CA VAL A 79 5.15 1.15 -5.14
C VAL A 79 5.64 -0.29 -5.28
N PRO A 80 6.37 -0.86 -4.29
CA PRO A 80 6.81 -2.23 -4.40
C PRO A 80 5.56 -3.09 -4.63
N THR A 81 5.43 -3.63 -5.82
CA THR A 81 4.36 -4.57 -6.13
C THR A 81 4.50 -5.72 -5.14
N ALA A 82 3.39 -6.23 -4.63
CA ALA A 82 3.41 -7.34 -3.67
C ALA A 82 3.92 -8.62 -4.34
N SER A 83 5.21 -8.63 -4.68
CA SER A 83 5.89 -9.72 -5.41
C SER A 83 5.90 -11.02 -4.63
N LEU A 84 5.78 -10.96 -3.29
CA LEU A 84 5.76 -12.16 -2.45
C LEU A 84 4.61 -13.10 -2.84
N PHE A 85 3.43 -12.59 -3.09
CA PHE A 85 2.27 -13.42 -3.44
C PHE A 85 2.40 -14.03 -4.83
N SER A 86 2.84 -13.25 -5.81
CA SER A 86 3.05 -13.78 -7.17
C SER A 86 4.14 -14.85 -7.21
N VAL A 87 5.23 -14.65 -6.45
CA VAL A 87 6.29 -15.66 -6.28
C VAL A 87 5.75 -16.90 -5.57
N SER A 88 4.95 -16.73 -4.51
CA SER A 88 4.35 -17.88 -3.80
C SER A 88 3.43 -18.71 -4.68
N VAL A 89 2.57 -18.07 -5.49
CA VAL A 89 1.69 -18.75 -6.45
C VAL A 89 2.52 -19.55 -7.45
N LYS A 90 3.61 -18.96 -7.96
CA LYS A 90 4.51 -19.64 -8.87
C LYS A 90 5.18 -20.85 -8.22
N ILE A 91 5.66 -20.72 -6.98
CA ILE A 91 6.29 -21.83 -6.25
C ILE A 91 5.29 -22.96 -6.02
N LEU A 92 4.05 -22.69 -5.69
CA LEU A 92 3.00 -23.68 -5.49
C LEU A 92 2.69 -24.44 -6.78
N ASP A 93 2.64 -23.74 -7.91
CA ASP A 93 2.39 -24.29 -9.23
C ASP A 93 3.59 -25.14 -9.73
N ASP A 94 4.82 -24.58 -9.67
CA ASP A 94 6.03 -25.25 -10.13
C ASP A 94 6.33 -26.54 -9.32
N ASN A 95 5.93 -26.60 -8.05
CA ASN A 95 6.08 -27.80 -7.22
C ASN A 95 4.87 -28.75 -7.26
N GLY A 96 3.85 -28.45 -8.07
CA GLY A 96 2.66 -29.28 -8.22
C GLY A 96 1.81 -29.37 -6.94
N ILE A 97 1.97 -28.40 -6.00
CA ILE A 97 1.22 -28.38 -4.73
C ILE A 97 -0.23 -27.93 -5.02
N ILE A 98 -0.39 -26.86 -5.76
CA ILE A 98 -1.67 -26.34 -6.23
C ILE A 98 -1.46 -25.77 -7.63
N GLU A 99 -2.23 -26.25 -8.60
CA GLU A 99 -2.27 -25.62 -9.93
C GLU A 99 -2.88 -24.24 -9.85
N LYS A 100 -2.33 -23.26 -10.57
CA LYS A 100 -2.79 -21.86 -10.58
C LYS A 100 -4.30 -21.71 -10.76
N GLY A 101 -4.86 -22.43 -11.73
CA GLY A 101 -6.28 -22.40 -12.02
C GLY A 101 -7.19 -22.98 -10.92
N ASN A 102 -6.64 -23.71 -9.96
CA ASN A 102 -7.37 -24.29 -8.84
C ASN A 102 -7.19 -23.50 -7.53
N LEU A 103 -6.23 -22.55 -7.48
CA LEU A 103 -5.92 -21.79 -6.29
C LEU A 103 -7.11 -20.98 -5.76
N LEU A 104 -7.80 -20.27 -6.63
CA LEU A 104 -8.94 -19.44 -6.25
C LEU A 104 -10.10 -20.30 -5.72
N LYS A 105 -10.36 -21.46 -6.35
CA LYS A 105 -11.35 -22.42 -5.88
C LYS A 105 -11.01 -22.94 -4.50
N TYR A 106 -9.76 -23.35 -4.27
CA TYR A 106 -9.28 -23.82 -2.98
C TYR A 106 -9.44 -22.75 -1.88
N LEU A 107 -9.09 -21.49 -2.16
CA LEU A 107 -9.24 -20.40 -1.22
C LEU A 107 -10.70 -20.10 -0.89
N ASN A 108 -11.57 -20.09 -1.90
CA ASN A 108 -13.01 -19.85 -1.71
C ASN A 108 -13.69 -20.96 -0.90
N GLU A 109 -13.25 -22.18 -1.02
CA GLU A 109 -13.77 -23.32 -0.26
C GLU A 109 -13.29 -23.35 1.20
N ASN A 110 -12.11 -22.79 1.49
CA ASN A 110 -11.49 -22.91 2.81
C ASN A 110 -11.55 -21.66 3.66
N CYS A 111 -11.42 -20.45 3.10
CA CYS A 111 -11.25 -19.24 3.91
C CYS A 111 -11.71 -17.93 3.26
N PHE A 112 -11.95 -17.87 1.95
CA PHE A 112 -11.96 -16.61 1.25
C PHE A 112 -13.01 -16.60 0.16
N THR A 113 -13.86 -15.61 0.13
CA THR A 113 -14.76 -15.37 -1.01
C THR A 113 -14.31 -14.14 -1.75
N ALA A 114 -13.59 -14.30 -2.84
CA ALA A 114 -13.14 -13.21 -3.70
C ALA A 114 -13.41 -13.49 -5.17
N GLN A 115 -13.71 -12.43 -5.91
CA GLN A 115 -13.76 -12.50 -7.37
C GLN A 115 -12.34 -12.61 -7.92
N GLN A 116 -12.15 -13.42 -8.95
CA GLN A 116 -10.87 -13.70 -9.59
C GLN A 116 -10.10 -12.42 -9.91
N LYS A 117 -10.70 -11.47 -10.60
CA LYS A 117 -10.07 -10.21 -10.99
C LYS A 117 -9.55 -9.44 -9.77
N THR A 118 -10.36 -9.33 -8.71
CA THR A 118 -9.96 -8.63 -7.48
C THR A 118 -8.79 -9.32 -6.80
N PHE A 119 -8.77 -10.66 -6.85
CA PHE A 119 -7.69 -11.44 -6.26
C PHE A 119 -6.38 -11.31 -7.05
N GLU A 120 -6.46 -11.39 -8.39
CA GLU A 120 -5.31 -11.18 -9.28
C GLU A 120 -4.70 -9.78 -9.10
N ASP A 121 -5.54 -8.74 -9.06
CA ASP A 121 -5.12 -7.35 -8.83
C ASP A 121 -4.43 -7.17 -7.45
N LEU A 122 -5.02 -7.74 -6.39
CA LEU A 122 -4.45 -7.67 -5.02
C LEU A 122 -3.13 -8.43 -4.88
N MET A 123 -2.99 -9.55 -5.58
CA MET A 123 -1.80 -10.40 -5.52
C MET A 123 -0.72 -10.00 -6.52
N GLY A 124 -0.97 -8.97 -7.34
CA GLY A 124 -0.03 -8.53 -8.38
C GLY A 124 0.20 -9.58 -9.46
N LEU A 125 -0.82 -10.41 -9.77
CA LEU A 125 -0.81 -11.40 -10.83
C LEU A 125 -1.28 -10.77 -12.15
N GLU A 126 -0.81 -11.30 -13.26
CA GLU A 126 -1.36 -10.95 -14.57
C GLU A 126 -2.83 -11.40 -14.65
N GLN A 127 -3.64 -10.66 -15.40
CA GLN A 127 -5.05 -11.01 -15.61
C GLN A 127 -5.14 -12.41 -16.23
N HIS A 128 -6.13 -13.19 -15.81
CA HIS A 128 -6.36 -14.57 -16.24
C HIS A 128 -5.30 -15.61 -15.79
N THR A 129 -4.40 -15.25 -14.87
CA THR A 129 -3.42 -16.19 -14.30
C THR A 129 -4.10 -17.34 -13.54
N LEU A 130 -5.27 -17.06 -12.95
CA LEU A 130 -6.04 -17.99 -12.13
C LEU A 130 -7.25 -18.59 -12.87
N ASP A 131 -7.28 -18.51 -14.20
CA ASP A 131 -8.33 -19.16 -14.98
C ASP A 131 -8.34 -20.67 -14.69
N PRO A 132 -9.53 -21.28 -14.48
CA PRO A 132 -9.61 -22.69 -14.16
C PRO A 132 -8.97 -23.53 -15.28
N ALA A 133 -7.99 -24.35 -14.89
CA ALA A 133 -7.40 -25.29 -15.84
C ALA A 133 -8.50 -26.22 -16.42
N MET A 134 -8.57 -26.32 -17.71
CA MET A 134 -9.45 -27.25 -18.40
C MET A 134 -9.06 -28.69 -18.02
N SER A 135 -9.74 -29.23 -17.02
CA SER A 135 -9.71 -30.62 -16.52
C SER A 135 -8.36 -31.29 -16.27
N GLY A 136 -7.92 -31.24 -15.01
CA GLY A 136 -6.93 -32.14 -14.44
C GLY A 136 -7.38 -32.61 -13.04
N SER A 137 -7.23 -33.89 -12.75
CA SER A 137 -7.67 -34.54 -11.51
C SER A 137 -6.95 -34.01 -10.28
N PHE A 138 -7.69 -33.67 -9.23
CA PHE A 138 -7.16 -33.23 -7.94
C PHE A 138 -6.38 -34.34 -7.23
N SER A 139 -5.10 -34.08 -6.91
CA SER A 139 -4.40 -34.81 -5.86
C SER A 139 -4.62 -34.07 -4.54
N ARG A 140 -5.32 -34.72 -3.61
CA ARG A 140 -5.56 -34.19 -2.26
C ARG A 140 -4.24 -34.21 -1.50
N VAL A 141 -3.70 -33.04 -1.15
CA VAL A 141 -2.55 -32.95 -0.26
C VAL A 141 -3.03 -33.08 1.18
N GLU A 142 -2.70 -34.21 1.83
CA GLU A 142 -2.92 -34.39 3.27
C GLU A 142 -1.73 -33.80 4.02
N PHE A 143 -1.97 -32.70 4.77
CA PHE A 143 -1.00 -32.21 5.75
C PHE A 143 -0.98 -33.15 6.95
N LYS A 144 0.13 -33.84 7.18
CA LYS A 144 0.37 -34.55 8.43
C LYS A 144 0.76 -33.54 9.50
N PRO A 145 0.03 -33.39 10.60
CA PRO A 145 0.48 -32.62 11.75
C PRO A 145 1.71 -33.31 12.38
N ASN A 146 2.73 -32.52 12.62
CA ASN A 146 3.86 -32.92 13.47
C ASN A 146 3.40 -32.99 14.95
#